data_431bc9ce7ff9ed9bf19fab73990b7f4e
#
_entry.id   431bc9ce7ff9ed9bf19fab73990b7f4e
#
_cell.length_a   1.000
_cell.length_b   1.000
_cell.length_c   1.000
_cell.angle_alpha   90.00
_cell.angle_beta   90.00
_cell.angle_gamma   90.00
#
_symmetry.space_group_name_H-M   'P 1'
#
loop_
_entity.id
_entity.type
_entity.pdbx_description
1 polymer ?
#
loop_
_entity_poly.entity_id
_entity_poly.type
_entity_poly.pdbx_seq_one_letter_code
_entity_poly.pdbx_strand_id
1 'polypeptide(L)'
;MDHSGKERTVSSILTLSDGAFDETINGSDTPVLVDFWAEWCGPCKMIAPVLEEIAREQEGKITIGKLNVDDNPDTARRYEVMSIPTLMVFNNGSLEKRLVGARSKGQLLAELAQFIGG
;
A
#
# COMPACT_ATOMS: atom_id res chain seq x y z
N MET A 1 14.98 26.59 5.23
CA MET A 1 14.62 26.02 4.97
C MET A 1 14.34 25.51 4.71
N ASP A 2 14.09 25.52 4.61
CA ASP A 2 13.60 24.96 4.09
C ASP A 2 13.30 24.37 3.91
N HIS A 3 13.23 24.35 3.82
CA HIS A 3 12.71 23.75 3.46
C HIS A 3 12.13 23.18 3.43
N SER A 4 11.77 23.30 3.50
CA SER A 4 11.10 22.73 3.25
C SER A 4 10.55 22.34 2.72
N GLY A 5 10.17 22.52 2.90
CA GLY A 5 9.14 22.08 2.10
C GLY A 5 9.35 21.56 0.88
N LYS A 6 10.09 21.64 0.27
CA LYS A 6 10.20 21.06 -0.83
C LYS A 6 10.10 19.75 -0.85
N GLU A 7 10.19 19.25 0.05
CA GLU A 7 9.99 17.92 0.04
C GLU A 7 8.65 17.53 -0.11
N ARG A 8 7.77 18.38 -0.21
CA ARG A 8 6.42 18.05 -0.33
C ARG A 8 6.04 17.42 -1.54
N THR A 9 6.89 17.33 -2.52
CA THR A 9 6.56 16.60 -3.73
C THR A 9 6.84 15.12 -3.60
N VAL A 10 7.39 14.70 -2.49
CA VAL A 10 7.69 13.29 -2.27
C VAL A 10 6.45 12.56 -1.78
N SER A 11 6.14 11.43 -2.41
CA SER A 11 5.00 10.62 -2.02
C SER A 11 5.25 9.99 -0.65
N SER A 12 4.19 9.89 0.15
CA SER A 12 4.24 9.18 1.42
C SER A 12 4.24 7.67 1.23
N ILE A 13 4.02 7.20 0.02
CA ILE A 13 3.88 5.78 -0.26
C ILE A 13 5.23 5.18 -0.59
N LEU A 14 5.54 4.05 0.03
CA LEU A 14 6.80 3.34 -0.22
C LEU A 14 6.73 2.60 -1.54
N THR A 15 7.88 2.47 -2.20
CA THR A 15 8.01 1.61 -3.35
C THR A 15 8.58 0.28 -2.86
N LEU A 16 7.82 -0.80 -3.03
CA LEU A 16 8.23 -2.13 -2.58
C LEU A 16 8.83 -2.91 -3.73
N SER A 17 9.68 -3.87 -3.40
CA SER A 17 10.33 -4.71 -4.41
C SER A 17 10.44 -6.14 -3.91
N ASP A 18 10.61 -7.09 -4.84
CA ASP A 18 10.80 -8.50 -4.49
C ASP A 18 11.94 -8.67 -3.51
N GLY A 19 13.05 -7.98 -3.75
CA GLY A 19 14.25 -8.17 -2.95
C GLY A 19 14.18 -7.65 -1.54
N ALA A 20 13.30 -6.66 -1.29
CA ALA A 20 13.22 -6.01 0.02
C ALA A 20 11.87 -6.19 0.70
N PHE A 21 10.98 -7.00 0.11
CA PHE A 21 9.61 -7.09 0.60
C PHE A 21 9.54 -7.53 2.06
N ASP A 22 10.14 -8.69 2.36
CA ASP A 22 10.07 -9.24 3.71
C ASP A 22 10.71 -8.32 4.74
N GLU A 23 11.83 -7.75 4.40
CA GLU A 23 12.53 -6.85 5.30
C GLU A 23 11.67 -5.63 5.61
N THR A 24 11.02 -5.07 4.60
CA THR A 24 10.19 -3.89 4.78
C THR A 24 8.97 -4.21 5.63
N ILE A 25 8.31 -5.33 5.33
CA ILE A 25 7.09 -5.72 6.06
C ILE A 25 7.42 -6.04 7.51
N ASN A 26 8.48 -6.82 7.74
CA ASN A 26 8.83 -7.26 9.09
C ASN A 26 9.43 -6.15 9.94
N GLY A 27 10.01 -5.14 9.29
CA GLY A 27 10.64 -4.04 10.00
C GLY A 27 9.71 -2.89 10.32
N SER A 28 8.44 -2.99 9.93
CA SER A 28 7.51 -1.87 10.12
C SER A 28 6.89 -1.88 11.51
N ASP A 29 6.86 -0.71 12.15
CA ASP A 29 6.20 -0.53 13.44
C ASP A 29 4.70 -0.32 13.29
N THR A 30 4.22 -0.11 12.09
CA THR A 30 2.81 0.11 11.81
C THR A 30 2.30 -0.99 10.91
N PRO A 31 0.97 -1.20 10.84
CA PRO A 31 0.42 -2.05 9.78
C PRO A 31 0.82 -1.50 8.41
N VAL A 32 1.00 -2.38 7.45
CA VAL A 32 1.40 -2.00 6.10
C VAL A 32 0.32 -2.44 5.12
N LEU A 33 -0.21 -1.48 4.37
CA LEU A 33 -1.14 -1.76 3.29
C LEU A 33 -0.34 -1.84 1.99
N VAL A 34 -0.33 -3.00 1.36
CA VAL A 34 0.41 -3.23 0.12
C VAL A 34 -0.54 -3.21 -1.05
N ASP A 35 -0.27 -2.34 -2.03
CA ASP A 35 -1.04 -2.22 -3.26
C ASP A 35 -0.29 -2.91 -4.39
N PHE A 36 -0.81 -4.05 -4.86
CA PHE A 36 -0.26 -4.74 -6.03
C PHE A 36 -0.89 -4.14 -7.27
N TRP A 37 -0.07 -3.55 -8.13
CA TRP A 37 -0.57 -2.74 -9.25
C TRP A 37 0.30 -2.90 -10.50
N ALA A 38 -0.16 -2.33 -11.62
CA ALA A 38 0.62 -2.26 -12.84
C ALA A 38 0.26 -0.99 -13.61
N GLU A 39 1.18 -0.55 -14.47
CA GLU A 39 0.98 0.69 -15.24
C GLU A 39 -0.22 0.63 -16.17
N TRP A 40 -0.49 -0.55 -16.73
CA TRP A 40 -1.58 -0.71 -17.69
C TRP A 40 -2.95 -0.87 -17.03
N CYS A 41 -3.00 -0.89 -15.74
CA CYS A 41 -4.22 -1.20 -14.99
C CYS A 41 -5.02 0.07 -14.69
N GLY A 42 -6.15 0.25 -15.36
CA GLY A 42 -7.00 1.41 -15.16
C GLY A 42 -7.51 1.56 -13.73
N PRO A 43 -8.13 0.51 -13.16
CA PRO A 43 -8.61 0.60 -11.77
C PRO A 43 -7.50 0.89 -10.76
N CYS A 44 -6.27 0.39 -11.02
CA CYS A 44 -5.14 0.71 -10.15
C CYS A 44 -4.86 2.21 -10.14
N LYS A 45 -4.95 2.84 -11.31
CA LYS A 45 -4.70 4.28 -11.42
C LYS A 45 -5.83 5.08 -10.80
N MET A 46 -7.04 4.54 -10.79
CA MET A 46 -8.17 5.22 -10.17
C MET A 46 -8.01 5.32 -8.66
N ILE A 47 -7.45 4.30 -8.02
CA ILE A 47 -7.31 4.34 -6.57
C ILE A 47 -6.02 5.00 -6.11
N ALA A 48 -5.08 5.27 -7.03
CA ALA A 48 -3.80 5.85 -6.64
C ALA A 48 -3.96 7.15 -5.84
N PRO A 49 -4.77 8.14 -6.28
CA PRO A 49 -4.94 9.36 -5.48
C PRO A 49 -5.60 9.10 -4.13
N VAL A 50 -6.49 8.10 -4.04
CA VAL A 50 -7.13 7.74 -2.78
C VAL A 50 -6.08 7.21 -1.80
N LEU A 51 -5.19 6.37 -2.27
CA LEU A 51 -4.12 5.82 -1.43
C LEU A 51 -3.16 6.92 -0.96
N GLU A 52 -2.85 7.88 -1.85
CA GLU A 52 -2.01 9.02 -1.46
C GLU A 52 -2.67 9.83 -0.34
N GLU A 53 -3.97 10.04 -0.46
CA GLU A 53 -4.71 10.78 0.54
C GLU A 53 -4.69 10.08 1.89
N ILE A 54 -4.98 8.78 1.88
CA ILE A 54 -4.99 7.99 3.10
C ILE A 54 -3.60 7.95 3.73
N ALA A 55 -2.56 7.81 2.91
CA ALA A 55 -1.19 7.77 3.41
C ALA A 55 -0.84 9.05 4.17
N ARG A 56 -1.28 10.21 3.65
CA ARG A 56 -1.03 11.48 4.32
C ARG A 56 -1.85 11.62 5.59
N GLU A 57 -3.13 11.27 5.52
CA GLU A 57 -4.03 11.48 6.65
C GLU A 57 -3.78 10.53 7.81
N GLN A 58 -3.31 9.32 7.48
CA GLN A 58 -3.10 8.30 8.49
C GLN A 58 -1.62 8.05 8.78
N GLU A 59 -0.80 9.02 8.50
CA GLU A 59 0.64 8.93 8.75
C GLU A 59 0.90 8.57 10.20
N GLY A 60 1.77 7.61 10.45
CA GLY A 60 2.06 7.14 11.80
C GLY A 60 1.13 6.04 12.28
N LYS A 61 -0.02 5.85 11.62
CA LYS A 61 -0.97 4.80 11.99
C LYS A 61 -0.94 3.62 11.03
N ILE A 62 -0.68 3.89 9.75
CA ILE A 62 -0.54 2.85 8.75
C ILE A 62 0.47 3.32 7.73
N THR A 63 1.23 2.39 7.20
CA THR A 63 2.18 2.65 6.13
C THR A 63 1.60 2.05 4.86
N ILE A 64 1.68 2.78 3.74
CA ILE A 64 1.20 2.26 2.47
C ILE A 64 2.39 2.07 1.55
N GLY A 65 2.44 0.90 0.89
CA GLY A 65 3.47 0.61 -0.09
C GLY A 65 2.84 0.10 -1.36
N LYS A 66 3.53 0.32 -2.48
CA LYS A 66 3.07 -0.11 -3.80
C LYS A 66 4.09 -1.07 -4.38
N LEU A 67 3.60 -2.16 -4.94
CA LEU A 67 4.45 -3.15 -5.59
C LEU A 67 3.95 -3.36 -7.02
N ASN A 68 4.79 -2.97 -7.98
CA ASN A 68 4.48 -3.14 -9.39
C ASN A 68 4.69 -4.61 -9.76
N VAL A 69 3.61 -5.31 -10.13
CA VAL A 69 3.69 -6.75 -10.34
C VAL A 69 4.49 -7.13 -11.59
N ASP A 70 4.58 -6.22 -12.56
CA ASP A 70 5.37 -6.51 -13.77
C ASP A 70 6.86 -6.49 -13.48
N ASP A 71 7.28 -5.58 -12.60
CA ASP A 71 8.69 -5.47 -12.22
C ASP A 71 9.06 -6.42 -11.08
N ASN A 72 8.06 -6.88 -10.33
CA ASN A 72 8.28 -7.68 -9.13
C ASN A 72 7.32 -8.87 -9.10
N PRO A 73 7.48 -9.81 -10.02
CA PRO A 73 6.53 -10.92 -10.15
C PRO A 73 6.61 -11.96 -9.03
N ASP A 74 7.74 -12.05 -8.34
CA ASP A 74 7.92 -13.10 -7.34
C ASP A 74 7.00 -12.92 -6.14
N THR A 75 6.89 -11.69 -5.63
CA THR A 75 6.01 -11.43 -4.50
C THR A 75 4.55 -11.62 -4.88
N ALA A 76 4.16 -11.15 -6.07
CA ALA A 76 2.80 -11.32 -6.55
C ALA A 76 2.44 -12.80 -6.65
N ARG A 77 3.36 -13.62 -7.16
CA ARG A 77 3.16 -15.06 -7.29
C ARG A 77 3.07 -15.72 -5.92
N ARG A 78 3.94 -15.31 -5.01
CA ARG A 78 4.01 -15.87 -3.66
C ARG A 78 2.68 -15.69 -2.92
N TYR A 79 2.04 -14.54 -3.08
CA TYR A 79 0.77 -14.26 -2.42
C TYR A 79 -0.42 -14.51 -3.32
N GLU A 80 -0.19 -15.18 -4.47
CA GLU A 80 -1.26 -15.60 -5.36
C GLU A 80 -2.16 -14.46 -5.82
N VAL A 81 -1.53 -13.37 -6.22
CA VAL A 81 -2.26 -12.21 -6.74
C VAL A 81 -2.73 -12.57 -8.15
N MET A 82 -4.03 -12.76 -8.32
CA MET A 82 -4.63 -13.19 -9.58
C MET A 82 -5.21 -12.03 -10.37
N SER A 83 -5.50 -10.94 -9.72
CA SER A 83 -6.03 -9.77 -10.40
C SER A 83 -5.56 -8.53 -9.67
N ILE A 84 -5.57 -7.38 -10.36
CA ILE A 84 -5.12 -6.12 -9.77
C ILE A 84 -6.16 -5.03 -10.00
N PRO A 85 -6.27 -4.10 -9.06
CA PRO A 85 -5.45 -4.01 -7.85
C PRO A 85 -5.87 -5.06 -6.82
N THR A 86 -4.90 -5.56 -6.09
CA THR A 86 -5.13 -6.34 -4.88
C THR A 86 -4.45 -5.61 -3.75
N LEU A 87 -5.17 -5.39 -2.66
CA LEU A 87 -4.64 -4.71 -1.49
C LEU A 87 -4.54 -5.71 -0.35
N MET A 88 -3.40 -5.72 0.33
CA MET A 88 -3.18 -6.63 1.45
C MET A 88 -2.69 -5.85 2.65
N VAL A 89 -3.22 -6.17 3.83
CA VAL A 89 -2.75 -5.56 5.07
C VAL A 89 -1.89 -6.56 5.81
N PHE A 90 -0.66 -6.16 6.11
CA PHE A 90 0.26 -6.93 6.92
C PHE A 90 0.40 -6.23 8.27
N ASN A 91 0.25 -6.98 9.35
CA ASN A 91 0.40 -6.42 10.68
C ASN A 91 1.33 -7.32 11.46
N ASN A 92 2.40 -6.75 12.00
CA ASN A 92 3.43 -7.52 12.71
C ASN A 92 3.98 -8.64 11.84
N GLY A 93 4.13 -8.37 10.56
CA GLY A 93 4.69 -9.33 9.60
C GLY A 93 3.71 -10.34 9.06
N SER A 94 2.48 -10.37 9.54
CA SER A 94 1.48 -11.37 9.14
C SER A 94 0.43 -10.76 8.22
N LEU A 95 0.05 -11.50 7.20
CA LEU A 95 -1.04 -11.10 6.30
C LEU A 95 -2.36 -11.23 7.04
N GLU A 96 -3.04 -10.09 7.24
CA GLU A 96 -4.26 -10.04 8.03
C GLU A 96 -5.51 -9.82 7.19
N LYS A 97 -5.39 -9.22 6.01
CA LYS A 97 -6.55 -8.89 5.20
C LYS A 97 -6.16 -8.80 3.74
N ARG A 98 -7.06 -9.26 2.87
CA ARG A 98 -6.88 -9.21 1.42
C ARG A 98 -8.15 -8.62 0.80
N LEU A 99 -7.97 -7.58 -0.01
CA LEU A 99 -9.07 -6.93 -0.72
C LEU A 99 -8.76 -6.95 -2.21
N VAL A 100 -9.68 -7.45 -3.00
CA VAL A 100 -9.50 -7.52 -4.46
C VAL A 100 -10.37 -6.47 -5.12
N GLY A 101 -9.78 -5.67 -5.99
CA GLY A 101 -10.48 -4.65 -6.74
C GLY A 101 -10.40 -3.27 -6.11
N ALA A 102 -10.78 -2.26 -6.90
CA ALA A 102 -10.73 -0.88 -6.44
C ALA A 102 -11.92 -0.57 -5.52
N ARG A 103 -11.69 0.33 -4.59
CA ARG A 103 -12.73 0.76 -3.66
C ARG A 103 -12.65 2.27 -3.45
N SER A 104 -13.76 2.86 -3.03
CA SER A 104 -13.78 4.27 -2.68
C SER A 104 -12.98 4.50 -1.41
N LYS A 105 -12.63 5.76 -1.16
CA LYS A 105 -11.91 6.11 0.06
C LYS A 105 -12.67 5.68 1.32
N GLY A 106 -13.98 5.95 1.34
CA GLY A 106 -14.80 5.58 2.49
C GLY A 106 -14.80 4.09 2.73
N GLN A 107 -14.91 3.30 1.66
CA GLN A 107 -14.90 1.85 1.78
C GLN A 107 -13.54 1.36 2.29
N LEU A 108 -12.45 1.95 1.78
CA LEU A 108 -11.12 1.57 2.24
C LEU A 108 -10.92 1.90 3.70
N LEU A 109 -11.32 3.09 4.13
CA LEU A 109 -11.17 3.47 5.53
C LEU A 109 -11.95 2.54 6.44
N ALA A 110 -13.15 2.11 6.02
CA ALA A 110 -13.92 1.16 6.79
C ALA A 110 -13.20 -0.17 6.93
N GLU A 111 -12.58 -0.64 5.84
CA GLU A 111 -11.84 -1.90 5.88
C GLU A 111 -10.57 -1.79 6.72
N LEU A 112 -10.00 -0.61 6.83
CA LEU A 112 -8.75 -0.41 7.56
C LEU A 112 -8.96 0.01 9.01
N ALA A 113 -10.22 0.24 9.42
CA ALA A 113 -10.51 0.80 10.74
C ALA A 113 -9.87 0.02 11.88
N GLN A 114 -9.90 -1.30 11.80
CA GLN A 114 -9.34 -2.13 12.87
C GLN A 114 -7.83 -1.98 13.01
N PHE A 115 -7.16 -1.50 11.95
CA PHE A 115 -5.70 -1.36 11.95
C PHE A 115 -5.27 0.05 12.32
N ILE A 116 -6.09 1.04 12.07
CA ILE A 116 -5.70 2.43 12.32
C ILE A 116 -6.30 2.98 13.61
N GLY A 117 -6.99 2.14 14.36
CA GLY A 117 -7.46 2.50 15.68
C GLY A 117 -8.55 3.54 15.67
N GLY A 118 -9.23 3.65 14.56
CA GLY A 118 -10.23 4.70 14.43
C GLY A 118 -11.62 4.25 14.44
#